data_681bd380c1058cbf6407a37fd672a482
#
_entry.id   681bd380c1058cbf6407a37fd672a482
#
_cell.length_a   1.000
_cell.length_b   1.000
_cell.length_c   1.000
_cell.angle_alpha   90.00
_cell.angle_beta   90.00
_cell.angle_gamma   90.00
#
_symmetry.space_group_name_H-M   'P 1'
#
loop_
_entity.id
_entity.type
_entity.pdbx_description
1 polymer ?
#
loop_
_entity_poly.entity_id
_entity_poly.type
_entity_poly.pdbx_seq_one_letter_code
_entity_poly.pdbx_strand_id
1 'polypeptide(L)'
;MRVVPARLLAFALSSLAVFAGGTAIAPTPVTVTVAKAASGHVGGGFAGFSYEKDRVGAGLFDAKDTDLVQLFRRLGPSVLRLGGNLGDQVNWNAGGKGGSATEVAPADVAKLAGFVRAAGWKVIYGINLKTNTPANAASEAQFAAHALGGSLIAFEIGNEPNVYDSETAYETAFDAYVAAIRAKVPNATFDGPGEADKTDWSTTFAAHEKANGLSLLSTHLYIASNTTATIPGMLASNSSGRLPTNEAAMEKAITDNGLAHWRITESNSYFHGGAAGVSNVQAAALWSLDYMHGIAANHGDGVNFHGGTSIQFPLAYSPIVFDGMTPTGVQGVYYGELLWALAGRGSLHAATVAGGSNVTAWGIGTNVFVNNTGTSAVHATVTLAAPAARASEYVLTAPSLDSTAITIAGSAVGKNGAFTPKPQHVTVRDGSVTIDVPAGSAALVVTG
;
A
#
# COMPACT_ATOMS: atom_id res chain seq x y z
N MET A 1 -71.32 -29.93 40.80
CA MET A 1 -70.84 -29.26 39.60
C MET A 1 -69.47 -29.81 39.24
N ARG A 2 -69.39 -30.62 38.20
CA ARG A 2 -68.14 -31.22 37.71
C ARG A 2 -67.60 -30.32 36.58
N VAL A 3 -66.39 -29.83 36.72
CA VAL A 3 -65.71 -29.08 35.69
C VAL A 3 -64.95 -30.05 34.80
N VAL A 4 -65.22 -30.02 33.48
CA VAL A 4 -64.54 -30.80 32.44
C VAL A 4 -63.38 -29.97 31.88
N PRO A 5 -62.14 -30.51 31.76
CA PRO A 5 -61.04 -29.75 31.14
C PRO A 5 -61.08 -29.85 29.62
N ALA A 6 -60.93 -28.70 28.94
CA ALA A 6 -60.79 -28.59 27.51
C ALA A 6 -59.41 -29.11 27.05
N ARG A 7 -59.39 -30.00 26.08
CA ARG A 7 -58.20 -30.45 25.39
C ARG A 7 -57.84 -29.48 24.26
N LEU A 8 -56.68 -28.84 24.34
CA LEU A 8 -56.08 -28.11 23.21
C LEU A 8 -55.51 -29.14 22.21
N LEU A 9 -56.01 -29.09 20.98
CA LEU A 9 -55.38 -29.75 19.83
C LEU A 9 -54.24 -28.83 19.32
N ALA A 10 -53.02 -29.28 19.38
CA ALA A 10 -51.88 -28.61 18.72
C ALA A 10 -51.82 -29.09 17.26
N PHE A 11 -52.08 -28.18 16.33
CA PHE A 11 -51.76 -28.37 14.91
C PHE A 11 -50.27 -28.18 14.69
N ALA A 12 -49.55 -29.21 14.33
CA ALA A 12 -48.16 -29.12 13.85
C ALA A 12 -48.22 -28.66 12.37
N LEU A 13 -47.84 -27.38 12.12
CA LEU A 13 -47.52 -26.94 10.77
C LEU A 13 -46.08 -27.42 10.43
N SER A 14 -45.99 -28.44 9.59
CA SER A 14 -44.75 -28.81 8.93
C SER A 14 -44.45 -27.82 7.81
N SER A 15 -43.51 -26.91 8.05
CA SER A 15 -42.98 -26.05 7.01
C SER A 15 -42.06 -26.88 6.09
N LEU A 16 -42.54 -27.17 4.88
CA LEU A 16 -41.69 -27.66 3.79
C LEU A 16 -40.73 -26.51 3.40
N ALA A 17 -39.48 -26.61 3.78
CA ALA A 17 -38.44 -25.76 3.21
C ALA A 17 -38.20 -26.22 1.76
N VAL A 18 -38.70 -25.47 0.81
CA VAL A 18 -38.32 -25.61 -0.60
C VAL A 18 -36.88 -25.10 -0.72
N PHE A 19 -35.91 -26.01 -0.75
CA PHE A 19 -34.56 -25.69 -1.21
C PHE A 19 -34.68 -25.38 -2.71
N ALA A 20 -34.67 -24.10 -3.07
CA ALA A 20 -34.42 -23.70 -4.44
C ALA A 20 -32.98 -24.13 -4.77
N GLY A 21 -32.83 -25.24 -5.47
CA GLY A 21 -31.57 -25.67 -6.03
C GLY A 21 -31.14 -24.69 -7.10
N GLY A 22 -30.41 -23.64 -6.68
CA GLY A 22 -29.66 -22.82 -7.62
C GLY A 22 -28.63 -23.73 -8.30
N THR A 23 -28.70 -23.87 -9.63
CA THR A 23 -27.66 -24.48 -10.43
C THR A 23 -26.37 -23.70 -10.17
N ALA A 24 -25.39 -24.31 -9.50
CA ALA A 24 -24.08 -23.70 -9.33
C ALA A 24 -23.54 -23.41 -10.75
N ILE A 25 -23.30 -22.13 -11.02
CA ILE A 25 -22.68 -21.70 -12.29
C ILE A 25 -21.27 -22.28 -12.28
N ALA A 26 -20.92 -23.07 -13.28
CA ALA A 26 -19.58 -23.63 -13.40
C ALA A 26 -18.56 -22.49 -13.51
N PRO A 27 -17.38 -22.60 -12.88
CA PRO A 27 -16.32 -21.61 -12.99
C PRO A 27 -15.93 -21.37 -14.45
N THR A 28 -15.68 -20.11 -14.82
CA THR A 28 -15.25 -19.75 -16.17
C THR A 28 -13.82 -20.27 -16.40
N PRO A 29 -13.56 -21.05 -17.47
CA PRO A 29 -12.21 -21.48 -17.79
C PRO A 29 -11.33 -20.29 -18.19
N VAL A 30 -10.13 -20.19 -17.58
CA VAL A 30 -9.14 -19.15 -17.87
C VAL A 30 -7.78 -19.80 -18.07
N THR A 31 -7.03 -19.35 -19.08
CA THR A 31 -5.64 -19.74 -19.28
C THR A 31 -4.73 -18.56 -18.97
N VAL A 32 -3.77 -18.76 -18.06
CA VAL A 32 -2.75 -17.80 -17.70
C VAL A 32 -1.39 -18.34 -18.16
N THR A 33 -0.66 -17.55 -18.95
CA THR A 33 0.70 -17.88 -19.38
C THR A 33 1.66 -16.82 -18.88
N VAL A 34 2.53 -17.20 -17.94
CA VAL A 34 3.55 -16.31 -17.39
C VAL A 34 4.78 -16.31 -18.30
N ALA A 35 5.21 -15.11 -18.71
CA ALA A 35 6.38 -14.96 -19.57
C ALA A 35 7.66 -15.41 -18.84
N LYS A 36 8.55 -16.12 -19.54
CA LYS A 36 9.87 -16.51 -18.99
C LYS A 36 10.82 -15.32 -18.87
N ALA A 37 10.72 -14.37 -19.80
CA ALA A 37 11.52 -13.14 -19.75
C ALA A 37 11.00 -12.22 -18.63
N ALA A 38 11.92 -11.64 -17.89
CA ALA A 38 11.57 -10.59 -16.92
C ALA A 38 11.14 -9.31 -17.65
N SER A 39 10.12 -8.65 -17.14
CA SER A 39 9.63 -7.34 -17.59
C SER A 39 9.98 -6.21 -16.62
N GLY A 40 10.55 -6.53 -15.45
CA GLY A 40 10.91 -5.58 -14.41
C GLY A 40 11.47 -6.29 -13.18
N HIS A 41 11.47 -5.60 -12.06
CA HIS A 41 11.96 -6.14 -10.78
C HIS A 41 11.15 -5.60 -9.60
N VAL A 42 10.81 -6.47 -8.67
CA VAL A 42 10.20 -6.11 -7.38
C VAL A 42 11.26 -6.19 -6.30
N GLY A 43 11.64 -5.04 -5.76
CA GLY A 43 12.62 -4.91 -4.69
C GLY A 43 12.06 -5.18 -3.29
N GLY A 44 12.95 -5.20 -2.29
CA GLY A 44 12.53 -5.19 -0.89
C GLY A 44 11.96 -3.83 -0.50
N GLY A 45 10.84 -3.81 0.24
CA GLY A 45 10.20 -2.56 0.67
C GLY A 45 9.32 -1.92 -0.39
N PHE A 46 8.80 -2.70 -1.34
CA PHE A 46 7.95 -2.21 -2.41
C PHE A 46 6.66 -1.57 -1.90
N ALA A 47 5.87 -2.31 -1.11
CA ALA A 47 4.67 -1.81 -0.46
C ALA A 47 5.01 -1.27 0.94
N GLY A 48 4.56 -0.07 1.27
CA GLY A 48 4.84 0.58 2.54
C GLY A 48 3.75 1.56 2.95
N PHE A 49 3.99 2.31 4.02
CA PHE A 49 3.02 3.26 4.55
C PHE A 49 3.49 4.70 4.43
N SER A 50 2.53 5.60 4.22
CA SER A 50 2.68 7.05 4.41
C SER A 50 1.81 7.49 5.58
N TYR A 51 2.38 8.27 6.50
CA TYR A 51 1.69 8.83 7.66
C TYR A 51 1.98 10.32 7.79
N GLU A 52 1.01 11.03 8.35
CA GLU A 52 1.17 12.44 8.71
C GLU A 52 2.36 12.63 9.66
N LYS A 53 3.21 13.63 9.41
CA LYS A 53 4.41 13.90 10.20
C LYS A 53 4.11 14.28 11.66
N ASP A 54 2.96 14.92 11.91
CA ASP A 54 2.52 15.25 13.26
C ASP A 54 2.38 14.02 14.18
N ARG A 55 2.19 12.82 13.59
CA ARG A 55 2.14 11.55 14.33
C ARG A 55 3.48 11.18 14.95
N VAL A 56 4.60 11.69 14.41
CA VAL A 56 5.92 11.55 15.03
C VAL A 56 5.95 12.33 16.34
N GLY A 57 5.60 13.62 16.30
CA GLY A 57 5.53 14.48 17.48
C GLY A 57 4.50 13.99 18.50
N ALA A 58 3.33 13.53 18.07
CA ALA A 58 2.30 12.94 18.94
C ALA A 58 2.76 11.63 19.61
N GLY A 59 3.83 10.98 19.11
CA GLY A 59 4.40 9.79 19.72
C GLY A 59 3.78 8.47 19.28
N LEU A 60 3.14 8.42 18.12
CA LEU A 60 2.56 7.19 17.55
C LEU A 60 3.61 6.08 17.35
N PHE A 61 4.82 6.46 16.92
CA PHE A 61 5.87 5.51 16.60
C PHE A 61 6.77 5.23 17.80
N ASP A 62 6.30 4.40 18.73
CA ASP A 62 7.05 3.93 19.90
C ASP A 62 7.26 2.41 19.80
N ALA A 63 8.49 1.93 19.97
CA ALA A 63 8.82 0.51 20.01
C ALA A 63 8.12 -0.26 21.16
N LYS A 64 7.58 0.46 22.14
CA LYS A 64 6.78 -0.11 23.24
C LYS A 64 5.38 -0.50 22.78
N ASP A 65 4.85 0.11 21.72
CA ASP A 65 3.62 -0.35 21.07
C ASP A 65 3.92 -1.61 20.27
N THR A 66 3.92 -2.75 20.97
CA THR A 66 4.24 -4.04 20.39
C THR A 66 3.23 -4.49 19.33
N ASP A 67 1.97 -4.10 19.45
CA ASP A 67 0.93 -4.44 18.49
C ASP A 67 1.21 -3.73 17.14
N LEU A 68 1.48 -2.42 17.17
CA LEU A 68 1.83 -1.67 15.98
C LEU A 68 3.14 -2.18 15.34
N VAL A 69 4.17 -2.45 16.16
CA VAL A 69 5.43 -3.04 15.68
C VAL A 69 5.18 -4.38 14.97
N GLN A 70 4.32 -5.26 15.51
CA GLN A 70 4.03 -6.56 14.89
C GLN A 70 3.21 -6.43 13.61
N LEU A 71 2.30 -5.46 13.50
CA LEU A 71 1.58 -5.18 12.25
C LEU A 71 2.54 -4.74 11.14
N PHE A 72 3.50 -3.87 11.43
CA PHE A 72 4.55 -3.49 10.48
C PHE A 72 5.44 -4.70 10.10
N ARG A 73 5.90 -5.46 11.08
CA ARG A 73 6.75 -6.65 10.86
C ARG A 73 6.07 -7.72 10.02
N ARG A 74 4.74 -7.82 10.09
CA ARG A 74 3.96 -8.82 9.33
C ARG A 74 4.11 -8.63 7.82
N LEU A 75 4.27 -7.39 7.36
CA LEU A 75 4.50 -7.07 5.95
C LEU A 75 5.97 -7.27 5.51
N GLY A 76 6.86 -7.64 6.44
CA GLY A 76 8.29 -7.73 6.17
C GLY A 76 8.99 -6.37 6.14
N PRO A 77 10.29 -6.33 5.77
CA PRO A 77 11.03 -5.09 5.63
C PRO A 77 10.41 -4.18 4.57
N SER A 78 10.08 -2.93 4.93
CA SER A 78 9.46 -1.99 4.02
C SER A 78 9.84 -0.53 4.34
N VAL A 79 9.08 0.43 3.81
CA VAL A 79 9.35 1.87 3.87
C VAL A 79 8.19 2.59 4.54
N LEU A 80 8.49 3.40 5.54
CA LEU A 80 7.59 4.37 6.15
C LEU A 80 7.95 5.76 5.63
N ARG A 81 7.02 6.40 4.94
CA ARG A 81 7.13 7.80 4.58
C ARG A 81 6.40 8.64 5.63
N LEU A 82 7.02 9.72 6.06
CA LEU A 82 6.47 10.67 7.04
C LEU A 82 6.35 12.04 6.37
N GLY A 83 5.14 12.49 6.12
CA GLY A 83 4.84 13.73 5.40
C GLY A 83 3.39 14.13 5.61
N GLY A 84 2.60 14.08 4.54
CA GLY A 84 1.18 14.44 4.54
C GLY A 84 0.92 15.94 4.67
N ASN A 85 -0.34 16.33 4.69
CA ASN A 85 -0.76 17.73 4.78
C ASN A 85 -0.24 18.46 6.01
N LEU A 86 -0.02 17.75 7.10
CA LEU A 86 0.54 18.29 8.33
C LEU A 86 2.08 18.31 8.31
N GLY A 87 2.72 17.68 7.31
CA GLY A 87 4.16 17.71 7.11
C GLY A 87 4.70 19.15 7.00
N ASP A 88 3.97 20.00 6.30
CA ASP A 88 4.30 21.43 6.10
C ASP A 88 3.76 22.38 7.18
N GLN A 89 3.25 21.83 8.29
CA GLN A 89 2.71 22.61 9.41
C GLN A 89 3.43 22.32 10.73
N VAL A 90 4.08 21.16 10.85
CA VAL A 90 4.81 20.72 12.04
C VAL A 90 6.27 21.14 11.93
N ASN A 91 6.72 21.91 12.91
CA ASN A 91 8.08 22.45 12.94
C ASN A 91 8.98 21.67 13.91
N TRP A 92 10.27 21.66 13.57
CA TRP A 92 11.32 21.15 14.44
C TRP A 92 11.59 22.08 15.62
N ASN A 93 11.61 21.52 16.83
CA ASN A 93 12.02 22.20 18.06
C ASN A 93 13.17 21.44 18.71
N ALA A 94 14.41 21.90 18.48
CA ALA A 94 15.61 21.27 19.01
C ALA A 94 15.67 21.28 20.56
N GLY A 95 14.98 22.19 21.22
CA GLY A 95 14.85 22.30 22.69
C GLY A 95 13.54 21.72 23.22
N GLY A 96 12.70 21.18 22.36
CA GLY A 96 11.39 20.61 22.71
C GLY A 96 11.50 19.38 23.59
N LYS A 97 10.42 19.12 24.34
CA LYS A 97 10.33 17.94 25.22
C LYS A 97 9.79 16.72 24.50
N GLY A 98 9.16 16.91 23.32
CA GLY A 98 8.44 15.88 22.58
C GLY A 98 7.04 15.57 23.14
N GLY A 99 6.29 14.76 22.43
CA GLY A 99 4.93 14.36 22.78
C GLY A 99 3.86 15.38 22.37
N SER A 100 4.12 16.20 21.35
CA SER A 100 3.19 17.20 20.82
C SER A 100 2.90 16.97 19.34
N ALA A 101 1.63 17.02 18.93
CA ALA A 101 1.26 16.94 17.52
C ALA A 101 1.57 18.24 16.72
N THR A 102 2.00 19.32 17.39
CA THR A 102 2.27 20.60 16.72
C THR A 102 3.75 20.86 16.46
N GLU A 103 4.64 20.00 17.00
CA GLU A 103 6.08 20.10 16.82
C GLU A 103 6.72 18.70 16.84
N VAL A 104 7.92 18.59 16.31
CA VAL A 104 8.79 17.41 16.44
C VAL A 104 10.04 17.81 17.21
N ALA A 105 10.40 17.02 18.21
CA ALA A 105 11.55 17.23 19.06
C ALA A 105 12.54 16.05 19.00
N PRO A 106 13.78 16.19 19.50
CA PRO A 106 14.76 15.10 19.54
C PRO A 106 14.25 13.78 20.12
N ALA A 107 13.46 13.85 21.19
CA ALA A 107 12.89 12.67 21.83
C ALA A 107 11.91 11.90 20.92
N ASP A 108 11.16 12.60 20.07
CA ASP A 108 10.19 11.99 19.16
C ASP A 108 10.90 11.26 18.02
N VAL A 109 11.93 11.88 17.44
CA VAL A 109 12.76 11.24 16.39
C VAL A 109 13.53 10.05 16.96
N ALA A 110 13.98 10.11 18.21
CA ALA A 110 14.63 8.97 18.88
C ALA A 110 13.66 7.80 19.09
N LYS A 111 12.39 8.06 19.43
CA LYS A 111 11.32 7.04 19.50
C LYS A 111 11.04 6.43 18.15
N LEU A 112 10.84 7.25 17.11
CA LEU A 112 10.67 6.80 15.73
C LEU A 112 11.83 5.88 15.31
N ALA A 113 13.07 6.27 15.58
CA ALA A 113 14.25 5.47 15.26
C ALA A 113 14.25 4.11 16.00
N GLY A 114 13.78 4.07 17.23
CA GLY A 114 13.55 2.84 17.98
C GLY A 114 12.49 1.95 17.33
N PHE A 115 11.36 2.56 16.96
CA PHE A 115 10.24 1.87 16.31
C PHE A 115 10.64 1.25 14.98
N VAL A 116 11.24 2.01 14.05
CA VAL A 116 11.58 1.50 12.73
C VAL A 116 12.65 0.41 12.78
N ARG A 117 13.60 0.49 13.73
CA ARG A 117 14.54 -0.62 13.99
C ARG A 117 13.81 -1.86 14.49
N ALA A 118 12.85 -1.71 15.41
CA ALA A 118 12.05 -2.82 15.91
C ALA A 118 11.18 -3.44 14.82
N ALA A 119 10.59 -2.63 13.95
CA ALA A 119 9.80 -3.09 12.82
C ALA A 119 10.64 -3.68 11.67
N GLY A 120 11.93 -3.32 11.57
CA GLY A 120 12.80 -3.69 10.45
C GLY A 120 12.52 -2.86 9.19
N TRP A 121 11.99 -1.64 9.35
CA TRP A 121 11.61 -0.76 8.25
C TRP A 121 12.63 0.37 8.04
N LYS A 122 12.52 1.02 6.87
CA LYS A 122 13.26 2.23 6.51
C LYS A 122 12.32 3.44 6.48
N VAL A 123 12.90 4.64 6.37
CA VAL A 123 12.15 5.91 6.44
C VAL A 123 12.51 6.82 5.29
N ILE A 124 11.50 7.37 4.63
CA ILE A 124 11.55 8.65 3.91
C ILE A 124 11.05 9.71 4.89
N TYR A 125 11.90 10.67 5.22
CA TYR A 125 11.62 11.63 6.28
C TYR A 125 11.28 13.00 5.71
N GLY A 126 10.02 13.42 5.82
CA GLY A 126 9.53 14.70 5.34
C GLY A 126 10.08 15.88 6.14
N ILE A 127 10.48 16.91 5.43
CA ILE A 127 10.95 18.20 5.95
C ILE A 127 9.91 19.28 5.58
N ASN A 128 9.45 19.99 6.60
CA ASN A 128 8.54 21.12 6.40
C ASN A 128 9.21 22.21 5.54
N LEU A 129 8.64 22.50 4.37
CA LEU A 129 9.10 23.55 3.48
C LEU A 129 8.30 24.85 3.66
N LYS A 130 6.99 24.74 3.89
CA LYS A 130 6.04 25.85 3.79
C LYS A 130 6.14 26.86 4.91
N THR A 131 6.39 26.38 6.14
CA THR A 131 6.38 27.24 7.34
C THR A 131 7.69 27.20 8.12
N ASN A 132 8.74 26.61 7.56
CA ASN A 132 10.05 26.42 8.19
C ASN A 132 11.14 27.29 7.53
N THR A 133 12.37 27.14 7.95
CA THR A 133 13.55 27.79 7.37
C THR A 133 14.62 26.76 7.03
N PRO A 134 15.50 27.00 6.05
CA PRO A 134 16.60 26.10 5.73
C PRO A 134 17.52 25.79 6.92
N ALA A 135 17.76 26.75 7.80
CA ALA A 135 18.60 26.56 8.98
C ALA A 135 17.95 25.61 10.02
N ASN A 136 16.64 25.75 10.26
CA ASN A 136 15.92 24.87 11.17
C ASN A 136 15.74 23.47 10.58
N ALA A 137 15.47 23.36 9.28
CA ALA A 137 15.43 22.11 8.52
C ALA A 137 16.78 21.37 8.59
N ALA A 138 17.89 22.08 8.45
CA ALA A 138 19.23 21.49 8.58
C ALA A 138 19.51 20.96 9.99
N SER A 139 19.01 21.63 11.03
CA SER A 139 19.08 21.15 12.42
C SER A 139 18.28 19.86 12.61
N GLU A 140 17.05 19.82 12.08
CA GLU A 140 16.19 18.63 12.11
C GLU A 140 16.84 17.46 11.37
N ALA A 141 17.28 17.69 10.13
CA ALA A 141 17.89 16.69 9.27
C ALA A 141 19.18 16.11 9.90
N GLN A 142 19.99 16.93 10.55
CA GLN A 142 21.18 16.47 11.26
C GLN A 142 20.83 15.48 12.38
N PHE A 143 19.82 15.80 13.16
CA PHE A 143 19.37 14.92 14.24
C PHE A 143 18.71 13.64 13.68
N ALA A 144 17.83 13.77 12.69
CA ALA A 144 17.16 12.65 12.07
C ALA A 144 18.13 11.67 11.41
N ALA A 145 19.12 12.19 10.65
CA ALA A 145 20.17 11.36 10.03
C ALA A 145 20.98 10.59 11.08
N HIS A 146 21.35 11.24 12.19
CA HIS A 146 22.07 10.58 13.28
C HIS A 146 21.21 9.49 13.95
N ALA A 147 19.95 9.79 14.30
CA ALA A 147 19.09 8.89 15.04
C ALA A 147 18.63 7.68 14.21
N LEU A 148 18.25 7.90 12.94
CA LEU A 148 17.77 6.87 12.02
C LEU A 148 18.92 6.04 11.43
N GLY A 149 20.08 6.66 11.18
CA GLY A 149 21.25 5.99 10.61
C GLY A 149 20.90 5.27 9.29
N GLY A 150 21.25 4.00 9.17
CA GLY A 150 20.96 3.20 7.97
C GLY A 150 19.48 2.91 7.69
N SER A 151 18.57 3.35 8.58
CA SER A 151 17.13 3.29 8.30
C SER A 151 16.64 4.48 7.48
N LEU A 152 17.38 5.58 7.39
CA LEU A 152 17.00 6.74 6.56
C LEU A 152 17.29 6.44 5.09
N ILE A 153 16.28 6.62 4.21
CA ILE A 153 16.42 6.52 2.75
C ILE A 153 16.74 7.89 2.17
N ALA A 154 15.85 8.86 2.42
CA ALA A 154 15.95 10.21 1.88
C ALA A 154 15.20 11.20 2.77
N PHE A 155 15.49 12.50 2.58
CA PHE A 155 14.67 13.59 3.05
C PHE A 155 13.75 14.03 1.91
N GLU A 156 12.43 14.02 2.15
CA GLU A 156 11.42 14.60 1.26
C GLU A 156 11.17 16.04 1.69
N ILE A 157 11.43 17.01 0.80
CA ILE A 157 11.33 18.42 1.13
C ILE A 157 10.02 18.99 0.62
N GLY A 158 9.13 19.36 1.54
CA GLY A 158 7.76 19.82 1.27
C GLY A 158 6.78 18.66 1.10
N ASN A 159 5.49 19.01 1.00
CA ASN A 159 4.40 18.09 0.72
C ASN A 159 3.46 18.73 -0.31
N GLU A 160 3.31 18.13 -1.47
CA GLU A 160 2.39 18.59 -2.53
C GLU A 160 2.59 20.08 -2.88
N PRO A 161 3.81 20.51 -3.18
CA PRO A 161 4.12 21.92 -3.37
C PRO A 161 3.35 22.55 -4.55
N ASN A 162 2.94 21.77 -5.54
CA ASN A 162 2.12 22.22 -6.68
C ASN A 162 0.70 22.70 -6.28
N VAL A 163 0.27 22.47 -5.03
CA VAL A 163 -1.00 22.98 -4.52
C VAL A 163 -0.90 24.43 -4.03
N TYR A 164 0.30 24.86 -3.61
CA TYR A 164 0.47 26.17 -2.98
C TYR A 164 1.58 27.05 -3.58
N ASP A 165 2.37 26.53 -4.53
CA ASP A 165 3.49 27.24 -5.12
C ASP A 165 3.61 26.98 -6.64
N SER A 166 4.51 27.72 -7.32
CA SER A 166 4.95 27.42 -8.67
C SER A 166 6.16 26.49 -8.65
N GLU A 167 6.38 25.74 -9.73
CA GLU A 167 7.53 24.84 -9.88
C GLU A 167 8.85 25.57 -9.64
N THR A 168 9.08 26.73 -10.29
CA THR A 168 10.31 27.51 -10.15
C THR A 168 10.54 28.02 -8.72
N ALA A 169 9.49 28.40 -8.01
CA ALA A 169 9.61 28.84 -6.62
C ALA A 169 9.94 27.64 -5.71
N TYR A 170 9.30 26.48 -5.96
CA TYR A 170 9.61 25.24 -5.26
C TYR A 170 11.05 24.80 -5.48
N GLU A 171 11.54 24.75 -6.73
CA GLU A 171 12.93 24.38 -7.06
C GLU A 171 13.93 25.30 -6.35
N THR A 172 13.70 26.62 -6.39
CA THR A 172 14.55 27.60 -5.68
C THR A 172 14.59 27.34 -4.16
N ALA A 173 13.44 27.04 -3.56
CA ALA A 173 13.36 26.74 -2.15
C ALA A 173 14.00 25.38 -1.81
N PHE A 174 13.76 24.38 -2.64
CA PHE A 174 14.35 23.04 -2.52
C PHE A 174 15.88 23.11 -2.53
N ASP A 175 16.48 23.81 -3.48
CA ASP A 175 17.93 24.04 -3.57
C ASP A 175 18.50 24.67 -2.28
N ALA A 176 17.81 25.67 -1.73
CA ALA A 176 18.23 26.33 -0.49
C ALA A 176 18.21 25.36 0.71
N TYR A 177 17.20 24.50 0.80
CA TYR A 177 17.09 23.47 1.83
C TYR A 177 18.14 22.37 1.65
N VAL A 178 18.35 21.89 0.43
CA VAL A 178 19.40 20.91 0.09
C VAL A 178 20.77 21.44 0.50
N ALA A 179 21.11 22.68 0.14
CA ALA A 179 22.39 23.29 0.50
C ALA A 179 22.57 23.37 2.03
N ALA A 180 21.55 23.83 2.76
CA ALA A 180 21.61 23.95 4.21
C ALA A 180 21.73 22.58 4.90
N ILE A 181 20.96 21.57 4.45
CA ILE A 181 21.00 20.21 5.00
C ILE A 181 22.35 19.57 4.73
N ARG A 182 22.90 19.67 3.53
CA ARG A 182 24.24 19.13 3.20
C ARG A 182 25.37 19.77 3.97
N ALA A 183 25.25 21.03 4.34
CA ALA A 183 26.23 21.67 5.22
C ALA A 183 26.33 20.98 6.59
N LYS A 184 25.29 20.27 7.04
CA LYS A 184 25.24 19.51 8.31
C LYS A 184 25.32 17.99 8.11
N VAL A 185 24.80 17.50 6.99
CA VAL A 185 24.73 16.08 6.62
C VAL A 185 25.28 15.93 5.19
N PRO A 186 26.61 15.86 5.00
CA PRO A 186 27.25 15.95 3.66
C PRO A 186 26.76 14.88 2.67
N ASN A 187 26.39 13.70 3.16
CA ASN A 187 25.91 12.58 2.33
C ASN A 187 24.38 12.45 2.33
N ALA A 188 23.63 13.53 2.63
CA ALA A 188 22.18 13.50 2.60
C ALA A 188 21.68 13.20 1.18
N THR A 189 20.71 12.31 1.10
CA THR A 189 19.95 11.95 -0.10
C THR A 189 18.57 12.58 -0.02
N PHE A 190 18.04 12.94 -1.17
CA PHE A 190 16.78 13.70 -1.27
C PHE A 190 15.78 13.01 -2.16
N ASP A 191 14.51 13.27 -1.86
CA ASP A 191 13.30 12.83 -2.53
C ASP A 191 12.45 14.04 -2.90
N GLY A 192 11.78 13.99 -4.02
CA GLY A 192 10.84 15.01 -4.48
C GLY A 192 10.40 14.78 -5.93
N PRO A 193 9.49 15.65 -6.47
CA PRO A 193 8.85 16.77 -5.80
C PRO A 193 7.68 16.40 -4.89
N GLY A 194 7.18 15.14 -4.89
CA GLY A 194 6.00 14.76 -4.13
C GLY A 194 4.75 15.56 -4.51
N GLU A 195 4.58 15.84 -5.82
CA GLU A 195 3.45 16.63 -6.33
C GLU A 195 2.13 15.87 -6.25
N ALA A 196 1.03 16.60 -5.98
CA ALA A 196 -0.30 16.02 -5.81
C ALA A 196 -0.94 15.67 -7.15
N ASP A 197 -1.33 14.40 -7.31
CA ASP A 197 -2.24 13.90 -8.35
C ASP A 197 -1.82 14.21 -9.81
N LYS A 198 -0.57 14.57 -10.01
CA LYS A 198 0.01 14.96 -11.28
C LYS A 198 1.44 14.45 -11.42
N THR A 199 2.00 14.65 -12.59
CA THR A 199 3.39 14.38 -12.92
C THR A 199 3.94 15.49 -13.85
N ASP A 200 3.28 16.66 -13.85
CA ASP A 200 3.62 17.75 -14.75
C ASP A 200 5.03 18.29 -14.48
N TRP A 201 5.46 18.32 -13.20
CA TRP A 201 6.78 18.76 -12.78
C TRP A 201 7.84 17.65 -12.85
N SER A 202 7.43 16.38 -12.83
CA SER A 202 8.36 15.27 -12.62
C SER A 202 9.55 15.28 -13.58
N THR A 203 9.34 15.55 -14.87
CA THR A 203 10.43 15.57 -15.86
C THR A 203 11.35 16.77 -15.71
N THR A 204 10.79 17.96 -15.50
CA THR A 204 11.55 19.23 -15.35
C THR A 204 12.30 19.25 -14.03
N PHE A 205 11.66 18.88 -12.94
CA PHE A 205 12.29 18.73 -11.63
C PHE A 205 13.40 17.67 -11.65
N ALA A 206 13.17 16.52 -12.27
CA ALA A 206 14.19 15.50 -12.44
C ALA A 206 15.41 16.01 -13.22
N ALA A 207 15.19 16.82 -14.28
CA ALA A 207 16.26 17.43 -15.04
C ALA A 207 17.05 18.47 -14.23
N HIS A 208 16.35 19.26 -13.43
CA HIS A 208 16.95 20.28 -12.55
C HIS A 208 17.79 19.63 -11.44
N GLU A 209 17.23 18.64 -10.74
CA GLU A 209 17.80 18.12 -9.51
C GLU A 209 18.78 16.93 -9.69
N LYS A 210 18.84 16.32 -10.87
CA LYS A 210 19.75 15.16 -11.08
C LYS A 210 21.22 15.48 -10.77
N ALA A 211 21.68 16.71 -11.04
CA ALA A 211 23.02 17.15 -10.72
C ALA A 211 23.20 17.48 -9.23
N ASN A 212 22.10 17.77 -8.55
CA ASN A 212 22.04 18.10 -7.12
C ASN A 212 21.84 16.89 -6.23
N GLY A 213 21.88 15.66 -6.81
CA GLY A 213 21.83 14.39 -6.07
C GLY A 213 20.44 14.01 -5.58
N LEU A 214 19.44 14.26 -6.40
CA LEU A 214 18.13 13.62 -6.28
C LEU A 214 18.35 12.09 -6.34
N SER A 215 17.97 11.39 -5.30
CA SER A 215 18.11 9.94 -5.22
C SER A 215 16.83 9.19 -5.53
N LEU A 216 15.69 9.87 -5.42
CA LEU A 216 14.37 9.30 -5.62
C LEU A 216 13.44 10.37 -6.19
N LEU A 217 12.89 10.10 -7.37
CA LEU A 217 11.82 10.93 -7.94
C LEU A 217 10.49 10.45 -7.38
N SER A 218 9.65 11.37 -6.89
CA SER A 218 8.39 10.99 -6.25
C SER A 218 7.19 11.82 -6.72
N THR A 219 6.02 11.21 -6.58
CA THR A 219 4.70 11.84 -6.79
C THR A 219 3.69 11.24 -5.82
N HIS A 220 2.56 11.93 -5.63
CA HIS A 220 1.39 11.45 -4.89
C HIS A 220 0.25 11.18 -5.85
N LEU A 221 -0.39 10.02 -5.76
CA LEU A 221 -1.45 9.62 -6.68
C LEU A 221 -2.66 9.05 -5.95
N TYR A 222 -3.83 9.58 -6.27
CA TYR A 222 -5.13 9.07 -5.86
C TYR A 222 -6.03 8.92 -7.09
N ILE A 223 -7.05 8.04 -6.99
CA ILE A 223 -8.00 7.84 -8.09
C ILE A 223 -8.79 9.11 -8.37
N ALA A 224 -9.39 9.67 -7.32
CA ALA A 224 -10.25 10.87 -7.35
C ALA A 224 -10.63 11.28 -5.91
N SER A 225 -11.55 12.25 -5.77
CA SER A 225 -12.17 12.61 -4.48
C SER A 225 -12.99 11.46 -3.91
N ASN A 226 -13.01 11.34 -2.59
CA ASN A 226 -13.87 10.38 -1.86
C ASN A 226 -15.36 10.58 -2.11
N THR A 227 -15.77 11.79 -2.55
CA THR A 227 -17.18 12.09 -2.89
C THR A 227 -17.68 11.37 -4.14
N THR A 228 -16.76 10.86 -4.98
CA THR A 228 -17.07 10.10 -6.20
C THR A 228 -16.71 8.62 -6.07
N ALA A 229 -16.36 8.18 -4.87
CA ALA A 229 -15.86 6.83 -4.64
C ALA A 229 -16.93 5.76 -4.90
N THR A 230 -16.55 4.78 -5.72
CA THR A 230 -17.34 3.57 -5.96
C THR A 230 -16.42 2.36 -6.12
N ILE A 231 -16.88 1.16 -5.75
CA ILE A 231 -16.12 -0.07 -5.97
C ILE A 231 -15.83 -0.31 -7.46
N PRO A 232 -16.80 -0.21 -8.40
CA PRO A 232 -16.51 -0.37 -9.82
C PRO A 232 -15.49 0.65 -10.35
N GLY A 233 -15.61 1.92 -9.94
CA GLY A 233 -14.66 2.97 -10.32
C GLY A 233 -13.25 2.71 -9.79
N MET A 234 -13.13 2.22 -8.56
CA MET A 234 -11.85 1.84 -7.96
C MET A 234 -11.20 0.68 -8.73
N LEU A 235 -11.92 -0.40 -8.98
CA LEU A 235 -11.37 -1.57 -9.67
C LEU A 235 -10.99 -1.26 -11.14
N ALA A 236 -11.71 -0.36 -11.81
CA ALA A 236 -11.41 0.05 -13.18
C ALA A 236 -10.20 1.00 -13.28
N SER A 237 -9.81 1.69 -12.20
CA SER A 237 -8.81 2.77 -12.23
C SER A 237 -7.40 2.31 -12.59
N ASN A 238 -7.06 1.04 -12.38
CA ASN A 238 -5.75 0.48 -12.71
C ASN A 238 -5.56 0.20 -14.22
N SER A 239 -6.65 0.12 -14.99
CA SER A 239 -6.60 -0.13 -16.43
C SER A 239 -6.88 1.10 -17.29
N SER A 240 -7.36 2.18 -16.69
CA SER A 240 -7.71 3.41 -17.40
C SER A 240 -7.67 4.63 -16.46
N GLY A 241 -7.48 5.81 -17.04
CA GLY A 241 -7.48 7.07 -16.30
C GLY A 241 -6.11 7.48 -15.79
N ARG A 242 -6.09 8.20 -14.65
CA ARG A 242 -4.87 8.88 -14.22
C ARG A 242 -3.77 7.95 -13.69
N LEU A 243 -4.11 6.83 -13.03
CA LEU A 243 -3.08 5.97 -12.43
C LEU A 243 -2.10 5.44 -13.49
N PRO A 244 -2.51 4.66 -14.51
CA PRO A 244 -1.57 4.15 -15.50
C PRO A 244 -0.91 5.26 -16.35
N THR A 245 -1.59 6.41 -16.54
CA THR A 245 -0.99 7.55 -17.24
C THR A 245 0.16 8.17 -16.47
N ASN A 246 -0.02 8.37 -15.16
CA ASN A 246 1.01 8.97 -14.31
C ASN A 246 2.16 8.00 -14.04
N GLU A 247 1.88 6.69 -13.87
CA GLU A 247 2.93 5.66 -13.74
C GLU A 247 3.86 5.65 -14.96
N ALA A 248 3.29 5.67 -16.17
CA ALA A 248 4.07 5.75 -17.41
C ALA A 248 4.85 7.09 -17.54
N ALA A 249 4.28 8.20 -17.05
CA ALA A 249 4.96 9.48 -17.05
C ALA A 249 6.16 9.50 -16.08
N MET A 250 6.05 8.86 -14.92
CA MET A 250 7.16 8.72 -13.96
C MET A 250 8.30 7.86 -14.54
N GLU A 251 7.99 6.72 -15.16
CA GLU A 251 8.98 5.90 -15.87
C GLU A 251 9.70 6.71 -16.96
N LYS A 252 8.94 7.47 -17.74
CA LYS A 252 9.49 8.35 -18.77
C LYS A 252 10.41 9.40 -18.17
N ALA A 253 10.01 10.05 -17.07
CA ALA A 253 10.80 11.09 -16.41
C ALA A 253 12.16 10.57 -15.94
N ILE A 254 12.23 9.40 -15.31
CA ILE A 254 13.52 8.81 -14.89
C ILE A 254 14.37 8.40 -16.11
N THR A 255 13.76 7.82 -17.15
CA THR A 255 14.45 7.38 -18.36
C THR A 255 15.07 8.56 -19.10
N ASP A 256 14.30 9.63 -19.33
CA ASP A 256 14.75 10.84 -20.03
C ASP A 256 15.90 11.55 -19.29
N ASN A 257 15.94 11.45 -17.97
CA ASN A 257 16.93 12.14 -17.14
C ASN A 257 18.07 11.23 -16.63
N GLY A 258 18.04 9.95 -16.94
CA GLY A 258 19.05 8.99 -16.48
C GLY A 258 19.04 8.78 -14.96
N LEU A 259 17.89 8.92 -14.33
CA LEU A 259 17.68 8.57 -12.93
C LEU A 259 17.38 7.06 -12.81
N ALA A 260 17.66 6.50 -11.64
CA ALA A 260 17.48 5.06 -11.42
C ALA A 260 16.19 4.71 -10.67
N HIS A 261 15.61 5.67 -9.92
CA HIS A 261 14.62 5.38 -8.90
C HIS A 261 13.45 6.36 -8.95
N TRP A 262 12.22 5.82 -8.92
CA TRP A 262 11.01 6.58 -8.67
C TRP A 262 10.04 5.80 -7.78
N ARG A 263 9.22 6.52 -7.02
CA ARG A 263 8.29 5.94 -6.06
C ARG A 263 7.05 6.81 -5.89
N ILE A 264 5.92 6.18 -5.61
CA ILE A 264 4.75 6.91 -5.14
C ILE A 264 4.85 7.00 -3.61
N THR A 265 5.23 8.18 -3.11
CA THR A 265 5.51 8.37 -1.69
C THR A 265 4.26 8.65 -0.85
N GLU A 266 3.15 9.00 -1.50
CA GLU A 266 1.83 9.01 -0.89
C GLU A 266 0.76 8.55 -1.88
N SER A 267 -0.08 7.61 -1.47
CA SER A 267 -1.20 7.13 -2.28
C SER A 267 -2.26 6.44 -1.44
N ASN A 268 -3.43 6.34 -1.98
CA ASN A 268 -4.47 5.37 -1.63
C ASN A 268 -5.58 5.42 -2.69
N SER A 269 -6.72 4.76 -2.45
CA SER A 269 -7.81 4.72 -3.42
C SER A 269 -8.35 6.13 -3.75
N TYR A 270 -8.96 6.81 -2.80
CA TYR A 270 -9.58 8.14 -2.99
C TYR A 270 -9.07 9.12 -1.95
N PHE A 271 -8.68 10.35 -2.36
CA PHE A 271 -8.18 11.36 -1.42
C PHE A 271 -9.26 11.84 -0.43
N HIS A 272 -8.86 12.60 0.59
CA HIS A 272 -9.67 12.99 1.75
C HIS A 272 -10.16 11.80 2.58
N GLY A 273 -9.28 10.83 2.84
CA GLY A 273 -9.52 9.72 3.76
C GLY A 273 -10.24 8.51 3.16
N GLY A 274 -10.57 8.52 1.88
CA GLY A 274 -11.33 7.44 1.25
C GLY A 274 -12.81 7.45 1.64
N ALA A 275 -13.53 6.41 1.25
CA ALA A 275 -14.95 6.22 1.55
C ALA A 275 -15.21 4.88 2.24
N ALA A 276 -15.92 4.91 3.35
CA ALA A 276 -16.37 3.69 4.04
C ALA A 276 -17.26 2.83 3.13
N GLY A 277 -17.07 1.52 3.17
CA GLY A 277 -17.76 0.58 2.26
C GLY A 277 -17.17 0.52 0.84
N VAL A 278 -16.13 1.31 0.55
CA VAL A 278 -15.39 1.29 -0.73
C VAL A 278 -13.89 1.09 -0.47
N SER A 279 -13.27 2.00 0.29
CA SER A 279 -11.82 2.05 0.48
C SER A 279 -11.30 1.10 1.56
N ASN A 280 -12.17 0.54 2.40
CA ASN A 280 -11.85 -0.31 3.54
C ASN A 280 -12.25 -1.79 3.40
N VAL A 281 -12.68 -2.19 2.22
CA VAL A 281 -13.30 -3.50 1.97
C VAL A 281 -12.43 -4.39 1.08
N GLN A 282 -12.90 -5.62 0.78
CA GLN A 282 -12.23 -6.60 -0.09
C GLN A 282 -11.81 -5.99 -1.44
N ALA A 283 -12.66 -5.17 -2.05
CA ALA A 283 -12.35 -4.54 -3.32
C ALA A 283 -11.06 -3.70 -3.27
N ALA A 284 -10.78 -3.03 -2.14
CA ALA A 284 -9.56 -2.25 -1.97
C ALA A 284 -8.30 -3.15 -1.89
N ALA A 285 -8.42 -4.37 -1.36
CA ALA A 285 -7.33 -5.33 -1.40
C ALA A 285 -7.00 -5.78 -2.83
N LEU A 286 -8.03 -6.09 -3.63
CA LEU A 286 -7.85 -6.48 -5.03
C LEU A 286 -7.32 -5.33 -5.89
N TRP A 287 -7.84 -4.12 -5.68
CA TRP A 287 -7.37 -2.90 -6.35
C TRP A 287 -5.88 -2.65 -6.06
N SER A 288 -5.46 -2.75 -4.80
CA SER A 288 -4.07 -2.47 -4.42
C SER A 288 -3.08 -3.46 -5.02
N LEU A 289 -3.48 -4.72 -5.30
CA LEU A 289 -2.65 -5.69 -6.00
C LEU A 289 -2.37 -5.26 -7.45
N ASP A 290 -3.40 -4.89 -8.22
CA ASP A 290 -3.24 -4.42 -9.59
C ASP A 290 -2.50 -3.08 -9.64
N TYR A 291 -2.72 -2.20 -8.65
CA TYR A 291 -2.01 -0.92 -8.54
C TYR A 291 -0.51 -1.12 -8.31
N MET A 292 -0.13 -1.98 -7.36
CA MET A 292 1.27 -2.33 -7.14
C MET A 292 1.90 -2.98 -8.37
N HIS A 293 1.14 -3.82 -9.10
CA HIS A 293 1.59 -4.39 -10.35
C HIS A 293 1.85 -3.33 -11.42
N GLY A 294 0.95 -2.34 -11.60
CA GLY A 294 1.13 -1.23 -12.53
C GLY A 294 2.41 -0.43 -12.25
N ILE A 295 2.65 -0.07 -10.99
CA ILE A 295 3.88 0.61 -10.57
C ILE A 295 5.13 -0.24 -10.89
N ALA A 296 5.11 -1.52 -10.57
CA ALA A 296 6.23 -2.43 -10.83
C ALA A 296 6.47 -2.63 -12.34
N ALA A 297 5.41 -2.67 -13.15
CA ALA A 297 5.49 -2.79 -14.61
C ALA A 297 6.07 -1.55 -15.27
N ASN A 298 5.93 -0.37 -14.65
CA ASN A 298 6.56 0.89 -15.04
C ASN A 298 7.87 1.17 -14.28
N HIS A 299 8.54 0.13 -13.78
CA HIS A 299 9.86 0.18 -13.11
C HIS A 299 9.91 1.04 -11.84
N GLY A 300 8.78 1.29 -11.17
CA GLY A 300 8.74 1.97 -9.87
C GLY A 300 9.30 1.11 -8.74
N ASP A 301 9.95 1.75 -7.78
CA ASP A 301 10.52 1.08 -6.60
C ASP A 301 9.47 0.77 -5.52
N GLY A 302 8.25 1.28 -5.69
CA GLY A 302 7.13 0.96 -4.82
C GLY A 302 6.16 2.10 -4.54
N VAL A 303 5.31 1.88 -3.54
CA VAL A 303 4.25 2.77 -3.09
C VAL A 303 4.18 2.84 -1.58
N ASN A 304 3.84 4.02 -1.05
CA ASN A 304 3.52 4.23 0.35
C ASN A 304 2.02 4.54 0.49
N PHE A 305 1.25 3.57 0.96
CA PHE A 305 -0.19 3.75 1.18
C PHE A 305 -0.44 4.66 2.39
N HIS A 306 -1.11 5.78 2.14
CA HIS A 306 -1.42 6.74 3.20
C HIS A 306 -2.42 6.18 4.20
N GLY A 307 -2.17 6.42 5.48
CA GLY A 307 -3.00 5.87 6.55
C GLY A 307 -2.64 6.41 7.93
N GLY A 308 -2.98 5.64 8.94
CA GLY A 308 -2.78 5.98 10.34
C GLY A 308 -3.97 6.67 10.96
N THR A 309 -3.72 7.70 11.76
CA THR A 309 -4.74 8.54 12.37
C THR A 309 -4.62 9.95 11.84
N SER A 310 -5.73 10.67 11.68
CA SER A 310 -5.75 12.07 11.27
C SER A 310 -6.65 12.87 12.21
N ILE A 311 -6.24 14.11 12.48
CA ILE A 311 -7.10 15.09 13.18
C ILE A 311 -8.01 15.85 12.19
N GLN A 312 -7.79 15.70 10.90
CA GLN A 312 -8.51 16.44 9.86
C GLN A 312 -9.80 15.72 9.43
N PHE A 313 -9.74 14.39 9.24
CA PHE A 313 -10.88 13.58 8.80
C PHE A 313 -10.66 12.09 9.09
N PRO A 314 -11.75 11.27 9.11
CA PRO A 314 -11.63 9.82 9.23
C PRO A 314 -10.87 9.23 8.03
N LEU A 315 -9.97 8.27 8.29
CA LEU A 315 -9.18 7.59 7.26
C LEU A 315 -9.79 6.21 6.97
N ALA A 316 -10.87 6.18 6.19
CA ALA A 316 -11.51 4.92 5.78
C ALA A 316 -10.58 4.04 4.95
N TYR A 317 -9.62 4.61 4.24
CA TYR A 317 -8.65 3.86 3.44
C TYR A 317 -7.44 3.33 4.25
N SER A 318 -7.28 3.72 5.53
CA SER A 318 -6.06 3.39 6.29
C SER A 318 -5.82 1.87 6.31
N PRO A 319 -4.63 1.38 5.94
CA PRO A 319 -4.32 -0.05 6.03
C PRO A 319 -4.46 -0.60 7.46
N ILE A 320 -4.00 0.15 8.45
CA ILE A 320 -4.16 -0.15 9.89
C ILE A 320 -5.24 0.76 10.45
N VAL A 321 -6.18 0.18 11.20
CA VAL A 321 -7.28 0.89 11.86
C VAL A 321 -6.87 1.25 13.27
N PHE A 322 -7.20 2.48 13.69
CA PHE A 322 -6.86 3.01 15.00
C PHE A 322 -8.10 3.50 15.77
N ASP A 323 -8.04 3.37 17.09
CA ASP A 323 -8.84 4.12 18.05
C ASP A 323 -7.87 5.07 18.81
N GLY A 324 -8.00 6.38 18.55
CA GLY A 324 -6.95 7.33 18.91
C GLY A 324 -5.61 6.98 18.26
N MET A 325 -4.63 6.58 19.05
CA MET A 325 -3.32 6.10 18.58
C MET A 325 -3.11 4.59 18.78
N THR A 326 -4.13 3.86 19.25
CA THR A 326 -4.05 2.42 19.50
C THR A 326 -4.50 1.64 18.28
N PRO A 327 -3.69 0.74 17.70
CA PRO A 327 -4.12 -0.09 16.59
C PRO A 327 -5.20 -1.07 17.03
N THR A 328 -6.29 -1.18 16.27
CA THR A 328 -7.44 -2.04 16.57
C THR A 328 -7.66 -3.15 15.56
N GLY A 329 -7.05 -3.06 14.38
CA GLY A 329 -7.16 -4.04 13.33
C GLY A 329 -6.54 -3.57 12.01
N VAL A 330 -6.82 -4.31 10.95
CA VAL A 330 -6.38 -4.00 9.58
C VAL A 330 -7.56 -4.15 8.62
N GLN A 331 -7.44 -3.53 7.43
CA GLN A 331 -8.52 -3.58 6.43
C GLN A 331 -7.96 -3.66 5.00
N GLY A 332 -8.80 -3.53 3.99
CA GLY A 332 -8.58 -3.88 2.59
C GLY A 332 -7.15 -3.81 2.07
N VAL A 333 -6.58 -2.61 1.97
CA VAL A 333 -5.24 -2.39 1.40
C VAL A 333 -4.15 -3.20 2.14
N TYR A 334 -4.22 -3.31 3.48
CA TYR A 334 -3.25 -4.10 4.23
C TYR A 334 -3.21 -5.58 3.79
N TYR A 335 -4.38 -6.17 3.47
CA TYR A 335 -4.43 -7.56 2.98
C TYR A 335 -3.84 -7.69 1.58
N GLY A 336 -4.01 -6.69 0.70
CA GLY A 336 -3.34 -6.65 -0.59
C GLY A 336 -1.82 -6.58 -0.44
N GLU A 337 -1.31 -5.67 0.42
CA GLU A 337 0.11 -5.57 0.76
C GLU A 337 0.66 -6.86 1.37
N LEU A 338 -0.12 -7.52 2.25
CA LEU A 338 0.30 -8.78 2.86
C LEU A 338 0.40 -9.90 1.83
N LEU A 339 -0.57 -10.03 0.91
CA LEU A 339 -0.50 -11.02 -0.16
C LEU A 339 0.69 -10.74 -1.09
N TRP A 340 0.97 -9.45 -1.40
CA TRP A 340 2.15 -9.03 -2.16
C TRP A 340 3.45 -9.41 -1.44
N ALA A 341 3.54 -9.15 -0.14
CA ALA A 341 4.69 -9.50 0.67
C ALA A 341 4.96 -11.02 0.74
N LEU A 342 3.91 -11.84 0.75
CA LEU A 342 4.01 -13.31 0.69
C LEU A 342 4.61 -13.81 -0.63
N ALA A 343 4.46 -13.08 -1.73
CA ALA A 343 5.12 -13.42 -2.99
C ALA A 343 6.63 -13.16 -2.96
N GLY A 344 7.11 -12.34 -2.02
CA GLY A 344 8.52 -12.02 -1.87
C GLY A 344 9.00 -10.97 -2.87
N ARG A 345 10.22 -11.15 -3.38
CA ARG A 345 10.92 -10.21 -4.27
C ARG A 345 11.60 -10.96 -5.41
N GLY A 346 11.91 -10.26 -6.48
CA GLY A 346 12.61 -10.84 -7.63
C GLY A 346 12.18 -10.25 -8.96
N SER A 347 12.48 -10.92 -10.04
CA SER A 347 12.05 -10.51 -11.38
C SER A 347 10.52 -10.42 -11.46
N LEU A 348 10.03 -9.34 -12.05
CA LEU A 348 8.64 -9.22 -12.46
C LEU A 348 8.48 -9.93 -13.82
N HIS A 349 7.44 -10.71 -13.97
CA HIS A 349 7.10 -11.41 -15.21
C HIS A 349 5.69 -11.03 -15.64
N ALA A 350 5.55 -10.50 -16.84
CA ALA A 350 4.24 -10.28 -17.43
C ALA A 350 3.51 -11.61 -17.66
N ALA A 351 2.18 -11.59 -17.62
CA ALA A 351 1.36 -12.73 -18.00
C ALA A 351 0.29 -12.35 -19.00
N THR A 352 -0.07 -13.30 -19.86
CA THR A 352 -1.24 -13.20 -20.73
C THR A 352 -2.39 -13.99 -20.12
N VAL A 353 -3.59 -13.43 -20.19
CA VAL A 353 -4.82 -14.05 -19.70
C VAL A 353 -5.79 -14.23 -20.85
N ALA A 354 -6.25 -15.46 -21.07
CA ALA A 354 -7.27 -15.78 -22.06
C ALA A 354 -8.51 -16.37 -21.37
N GLY A 355 -9.70 -15.91 -21.72
CA GLY A 355 -10.97 -16.43 -21.25
C GLY A 355 -11.67 -15.66 -20.12
N GLY A 356 -11.03 -14.69 -19.47
CA GLY A 356 -11.63 -13.90 -18.37
C GLY A 356 -11.51 -12.41 -18.59
N SER A 357 -12.61 -11.66 -18.55
CA SER A 357 -12.61 -10.21 -18.81
C SER A 357 -12.19 -9.36 -17.60
N ASN A 358 -12.28 -9.90 -16.39
CA ASN A 358 -11.97 -9.21 -15.12
C ASN A 358 -10.89 -9.96 -14.32
N VAL A 359 -9.95 -10.57 -15.04
CA VAL A 359 -8.85 -11.33 -14.46
C VAL A 359 -7.54 -10.71 -14.93
N THR A 360 -6.69 -10.38 -13.97
CA THR A 360 -5.30 -9.97 -14.21
C THR A 360 -4.35 -11.00 -13.61
N ALA A 361 -3.15 -11.11 -14.16
CA ALA A 361 -2.14 -12.05 -13.66
C ALA A 361 -0.73 -11.53 -13.94
N TRP A 362 0.22 -11.89 -13.07
CA TRP A 362 1.64 -11.60 -13.22
C TRP A 362 2.47 -12.52 -12.35
N GLY A 363 3.79 -12.56 -12.57
CA GLY A 363 4.73 -13.31 -11.73
C GLY A 363 5.69 -12.41 -10.99
N ILE A 364 6.07 -12.80 -9.75
CA ILE A 364 7.20 -12.24 -9.01
C ILE A 364 8.14 -13.38 -8.65
N GLY A 365 9.36 -13.37 -9.19
CA GLY A 365 10.25 -14.52 -9.12
C GLY A 365 9.61 -15.73 -9.77
N THR A 366 9.39 -16.80 -9.01
CA THR A 366 8.70 -18.02 -9.49
C THR A 366 7.23 -18.08 -9.08
N ASN A 367 6.75 -17.10 -8.31
CA ASN A 367 5.40 -17.04 -7.75
C ASN A 367 4.45 -16.31 -8.71
N VAL A 368 3.17 -16.68 -8.71
CA VAL A 368 2.20 -16.16 -9.66
C VAL A 368 0.95 -15.65 -8.95
N PHE A 369 0.53 -14.44 -9.30
CA PHE A 369 -0.75 -13.87 -8.93
C PHE A 369 -1.80 -14.12 -10.00
N VAL A 370 -3.03 -14.40 -9.57
CA VAL A 370 -4.25 -14.37 -10.38
C VAL A 370 -5.27 -13.56 -9.61
N ASN A 371 -5.60 -12.35 -10.08
CA ASN A 371 -6.56 -11.45 -9.46
C ASN A 371 -7.87 -11.45 -10.24
N ASN A 372 -8.95 -11.97 -9.64
CA ASN A 372 -10.28 -12.05 -10.22
C ASN A 372 -11.19 -11.00 -9.57
N THR A 373 -11.32 -9.85 -10.21
CA THR A 373 -12.23 -8.77 -9.77
C THR A 373 -13.67 -8.95 -10.26
N GLY A 374 -13.94 -10.04 -11.00
CA GLY A 374 -15.23 -10.37 -11.58
C GLY A 374 -16.24 -10.97 -10.60
N THR A 375 -17.47 -11.13 -11.07
CA THR A 375 -18.62 -11.66 -10.30
C THR A 375 -18.81 -13.16 -10.42
N SER A 376 -17.97 -13.85 -11.20
CA SER A 376 -17.96 -15.31 -11.38
C SER A 376 -16.64 -15.90 -10.96
N ALA A 377 -16.67 -17.09 -10.37
CA ALA A 377 -15.44 -17.86 -10.12
C ALA A 377 -14.76 -18.24 -11.44
N VAL A 378 -13.44 -18.34 -11.41
CA VAL A 378 -12.65 -18.79 -12.57
C VAL A 378 -11.87 -20.06 -12.25
N HIS A 379 -11.77 -20.96 -13.24
CA HIS A 379 -10.94 -22.15 -13.22
C HIS A 379 -9.70 -21.86 -14.05
N ALA A 380 -8.59 -21.50 -13.40
CA ALA A 380 -7.41 -21.00 -14.05
C ALA A 380 -6.35 -22.11 -14.24
N THR A 381 -5.97 -22.37 -15.49
CA THR A 381 -4.76 -23.14 -15.82
C THR A 381 -3.61 -22.17 -15.99
N VAL A 382 -2.62 -22.23 -15.10
CA VAL A 382 -1.49 -21.31 -15.03
C VAL A 382 -0.22 -22.00 -15.47
N THR A 383 0.36 -21.58 -16.61
CA THR A 383 1.69 -21.99 -17.05
C THR A 383 2.75 -21.14 -16.34
N LEU A 384 3.63 -21.78 -15.58
CA LEU A 384 4.66 -21.14 -14.77
C LEU A 384 5.83 -20.65 -15.63
N ALA A 385 6.47 -19.55 -15.22
CA ALA A 385 7.68 -19.01 -15.90
C ALA A 385 8.88 -19.96 -15.80
N ALA A 386 8.96 -20.74 -14.70
CA ALA A 386 10.05 -21.68 -14.43
C ALA A 386 9.51 -23.01 -13.90
N PRO A 387 10.23 -24.13 -14.07
CA PRO A 387 9.87 -25.41 -13.48
C PRO A 387 9.77 -25.30 -11.94
N ALA A 388 8.77 -25.96 -11.36
CA ALA A 388 8.57 -26.07 -9.93
C ALA A 388 8.24 -27.54 -9.57
N ALA A 389 8.71 -28.00 -8.41
CA ALA A 389 8.40 -29.34 -7.90
C ALA A 389 7.13 -29.34 -7.03
N ARG A 390 6.84 -28.22 -6.39
CA ARG A 390 5.72 -28.04 -5.45
C ARG A 390 5.11 -26.66 -5.64
N ALA A 391 3.82 -26.56 -5.32
CA ALA A 391 3.13 -25.29 -5.27
C ALA A 391 2.12 -25.26 -4.10
N SER A 392 1.92 -24.07 -3.54
CA SER A 392 0.89 -23.81 -2.53
C SER A 392 0.12 -22.57 -2.92
N GLU A 393 -1.20 -22.62 -2.76
CA GLU A 393 -2.11 -21.52 -3.10
C GLU A 393 -2.57 -20.79 -1.83
N TYR A 394 -2.44 -19.47 -1.86
CA TYR A 394 -2.99 -18.54 -0.88
C TYR A 394 -4.14 -17.77 -1.52
N VAL A 395 -5.37 -18.00 -1.09
CA VAL A 395 -6.54 -17.27 -1.59
C VAL A 395 -6.86 -16.11 -0.66
N LEU A 396 -6.83 -14.90 -1.20
CA LEU A 396 -7.33 -13.67 -0.59
C LEU A 396 -8.81 -13.55 -0.95
N THR A 397 -9.70 -13.63 0.03
CA THR A 397 -11.14 -13.65 -0.20
C THR A 397 -11.94 -13.04 0.96
N ALA A 398 -13.20 -12.66 0.64
CA ALA A 398 -14.21 -12.23 1.58
C ALA A 398 -15.61 -12.66 1.07
N PRO A 399 -16.68 -12.56 1.87
CA PRO A 399 -18.03 -12.89 1.42
C PRO A 399 -18.54 -12.11 0.22
N SER A 400 -18.09 -10.87 0.05
CA SER A 400 -18.42 -9.98 -1.08
C SER A 400 -17.34 -8.91 -1.26
N LEU A 401 -17.36 -8.17 -2.39
CA LEU A 401 -16.43 -7.08 -2.67
C LEU A 401 -16.52 -5.92 -1.65
N ASP A 402 -17.67 -5.69 -1.06
CA ASP A 402 -17.93 -4.66 -0.04
C ASP A 402 -17.75 -5.16 1.40
N SER A 403 -17.30 -6.40 1.58
CA SER A 403 -17.09 -7.00 2.91
C SER A 403 -15.74 -6.58 3.50
N THR A 404 -15.74 -6.33 4.82
CA THR A 404 -14.53 -6.14 5.64
C THR A 404 -14.02 -7.45 6.27
N ALA A 405 -14.76 -8.57 6.14
CA ALA A 405 -14.38 -9.88 6.67
C ALA A 405 -13.38 -10.59 5.75
N ILE A 406 -12.20 -10.00 5.59
CA ILE A 406 -11.16 -10.43 4.65
C ILE A 406 -10.27 -11.49 5.29
N THR A 407 -9.89 -12.50 4.51
CA THR A 407 -8.93 -13.53 4.92
C THR A 407 -7.94 -13.85 3.80
N ILE A 408 -6.75 -14.31 4.15
CA ILE A 408 -5.81 -14.96 3.24
C ILE A 408 -5.62 -16.39 3.71
N ALA A 409 -5.89 -17.37 2.84
CA ALA A 409 -5.82 -18.80 3.15
C ALA A 409 -6.55 -19.15 4.47
N GLY A 410 -7.77 -18.58 4.64
CA GLY A 410 -8.63 -18.79 5.79
C GLY A 410 -8.20 -18.10 7.09
N SER A 411 -7.16 -17.25 7.07
CA SER A 411 -6.70 -16.51 8.24
C SER A 411 -6.95 -15.02 8.10
N ALA A 412 -7.62 -14.42 9.07
CA ALA A 412 -7.62 -12.97 9.27
C ALA A 412 -6.34 -12.54 10.01
N VAL A 413 -6.00 -11.25 9.92
CA VAL A 413 -4.90 -10.66 10.68
C VAL A 413 -5.45 -10.05 11.97
N GLY A 414 -4.92 -10.46 13.12
CA GLY A 414 -5.26 -9.91 14.42
C GLY A 414 -4.63 -8.51 14.62
N LYS A 415 -5.19 -7.72 15.55
CA LYS A 415 -4.67 -6.39 15.90
C LYS A 415 -3.20 -6.37 16.33
N ASN A 416 -2.70 -7.48 16.81
CA ASN A 416 -1.31 -7.72 17.21
C ASN A 416 -0.45 -8.38 16.12
N GLY A 417 -0.90 -8.36 14.86
CA GLY A 417 -0.20 -8.98 13.74
C GLY A 417 -0.27 -10.52 13.70
N ALA A 418 -1.05 -11.16 14.58
CA ALA A 418 -1.24 -12.62 14.54
C ALA A 418 -1.88 -13.05 13.21
N PHE A 419 -1.24 -14.00 12.52
CA PHE A 419 -1.68 -14.49 11.22
C PHE A 419 -1.16 -15.92 11.00
N THR A 420 -2.08 -16.86 10.79
CA THR A 420 -1.78 -18.29 10.65
C THR A 420 -2.49 -18.87 9.43
N PRO A 421 -2.05 -18.52 8.21
CA PRO A 421 -2.68 -18.98 6.97
C PRO A 421 -2.50 -20.49 6.81
N LYS A 422 -3.45 -21.11 6.13
CA LYS A 422 -3.44 -22.53 5.77
C LYS A 422 -3.52 -22.65 4.24
N PRO A 423 -2.41 -22.42 3.52
CA PRO A 423 -2.42 -22.51 2.07
C PRO A 423 -2.73 -23.94 1.63
N GLN A 424 -3.40 -24.04 0.48
CA GLN A 424 -3.71 -25.34 -0.12
C GLN A 424 -2.53 -25.81 -0.95
N HIS A 425 -2.23 -27.11 -0.90
CA HIS A 425 -1.25 -27.72 -1.78
C HIS A 425 -1.84 -27.87 -3.18
N VAL A 426 -1.10 -27.42 -4.20
CA VAL A 426 -1.50 -27.52 -5.61
C VAL A 426 -0.51 -28.41 -6.36
N THR A 427 -1.03 -29.33 -7.16
CA THR A 427 -0.19 -30.23 -7.94
C THR A 427 0.36 -29.51 -9.16
N VAL A 428 1.68 -29.55 -9.33
CA VAL A 428 2.34 -29.10 -10.55
C VAL A 428 2.38 -30.26 -11.55
N ARG A 429 1.90 -30.02 -12.79
CA ARG A 429 1.94 -30.99 -13.90
C ARG A 429 2.43 -30.27 -15.16
N ASP A 430 3.45 -30.81 -15.79
CA ASP A 430 4.00 -30.30 -17.06
C ASP A 430 4.28 -28.79 -17.03
N GLY A 431 4.82 -28.26 -15.90
CA GLY A 431 5.11 -26.84 -15.73
C GLY A 431 3.88 -25.95 -15.53
N SER A 432 2.72 -26.53 -15.23
CA SER A 432 1.46 -25.83 -15.00
C SER A 432 0.79 -26.23 -13.69
N VAL A 433 -0.03 -25.34 -13.15
CA VAL A 433 -0.94 -25.62 -12.04
C VAL A 433 -2.37 -25.24 -12.45
N THR A 434 -3.34 -25.90 -11.82
CA THR A 434 -4.75 -25.55 -11.96
C THR A 434 -5.31 -25.13 -10.63
N ILE A 435 -5.97 -23.96 -10.58
CA ILE A 435 -6.53 -23.36 -9.36
C ILE A 435 -7.93 -22.82 -9.61
N ASP A 436 -8.76 -22.78 -8.59
CA ASP A 436 -10.08 -22.16 -8.60
C ASP A 436 -10.03 -20.83 -7.83
N VAL A 437 -10.19 -19.71 -8.53
CA VAL A 437 -10.21 -18.39 -7.91
C VAL A 437 -11.65 -17.89 -7.81
N PRO A 438 -12.22 -17.78 -6.60
CA PRO A 438 -13.59 -17.31 -6.41
C PRO A 438 -13.86 -15.93 -7.02
N ALA A 439 -15.12 -15.59 -7.22
CA ALA A 439 -15.52 -14.24 -7.58
C ALA A 439 -15.01 -13.22 -6.56
N GLY A 440 -14.54 -12.06 -6.99
CA GLY A 440 -14.05 -11.00 -6.10
C GLY A 440 -12.90 -11.44 -5.19
N SER A 441 -11.99 -12.28 -5.68
CA SER A 441 -10.90 -12.86 -4.92
C SER A 441 -9.58 -12.84 -5.70
N ALA A 442 -8.45 -12.98 -5.01
CA ALA A 442 -7.16 -13.17 -5.65
C ALA A 442 -6.48 -14.43 -5.12
N ALA A 443 -5.70 -15.09 -5.96
CA ALA A 443 -4.85 -16.21 -5.59
C ALA A 443 -3.38 -15.86 -5.81
N LEU A 444 -2.54 -16.26 -4.86
CA LEU A 444 -1.09 -16.29 -4.98
C LEU A 444 -0.65 -17.76 -4.98
N VAL A 445 -0.06 -18.20 -6.06
CA VAL A 445 0.63 -19.49 -6.17
C VAL A 445 2.08 -19.30 -5.80
N VAL A 446 2.48 -19.88 -4.67
CA VAL A 446 3.87 -19.90 -4.20
C VAL A 446 4.49 -21.24 -4.60
N THR A 447 5.57 -21.19 -5.38
CA THR A 447 6.29 -22.35 -5.88
C THR A 447 7.53 -22.65 -5.05
N GLY A 448 7.94 -23.93 -4.98
CA GLY A 448 9.12 -24.37 -4.25
C GLY A 448 9.81 -25.58 -4.86
#